data_36f407f8c24b98581419c3ed2894262a
#
_entry.id   36f407f8c24b98581419c3ed2894262a
#
_cell.length_a   1.000
_cell.length_b   1.000
_cell.length_c   1.000
_cell.angle_alpha   90.00
_cell.angle_beta   90.00
_cell.angle_gamma   90.00
#
_symmetry.space_group_name_H-M   'P 1'
#
loop_
_entity.id
_entity.type
_entity.pdbx_description
1 polymer ?
#
loop_
_entity_poly.entity_id
_entity_poly.type
_entity_poly.pdbx_seq_one_letter_code
_entity_poly.pdbx_strand_id
1 'polypeptide(L)'
;MDKAIISTLSAVLALTCASASASENENNGITVITDNFRVEDVNSNVKSDEGKSVLVVRGENEIGSLGDKTVVYGEKDPRHLAYVKTADDHNYIITNKLLVQCAKEQYCIPAGLEVEQLSRNIYEVTVQDYDQWLSLKDELSVTDGVRSVSASYDHGVSPDLK
;
A
#
# COMPACT_ATOMS: atom_id res chain seq x y z
N MET A 1 -35.01 51.27 35.34
CA MET A 1 -33.68 51.66 34.87
C MET A 1 -32.86 50.40 34.77
N ASP A 2 -32.92 49.66 33.66
CA ASP A 2 -32.24 48.43 33.47
C ASP A 2 -31.42 48.52 32.17
N LYS A 3 -30.09 48.47 32.32
CA LYS A 3 -29.13 48.52 31.22
C LYS A 3 -28.94 47.13 30.67
N ALA A 4 -29.43 46.90 29.45
CA ALA A 4 -29.09 45.71 28.67
C ALA A 4 -27.65 45.80 28.14
N ILE A 5 -26.81 44.83 28.50
CA ILE A 5 -25.48 44.66 27.99
C ILE A 5 -25.56 43.66 26.81
N ILE A 6 -25.36 44.16 25.59
CA ILE A 6 -25.30 43.35 24.40
C ILE A 6 -23.86 42.83 24.28
N SER A 7 -23.65 41.53 24.50
CA SER A 7 -22.39 40.85 24.31
C SER A 7 -22.31 40.31 22.85
N THR A 8 -21.48 40.95 22.05
CA THR A 8 -21.19 40.49 20.67
C THR A 8 -20.19 39.34 20.74
N LEU A 9 -20.68 38.15 20.39
CA LEU A 9 -19.87 36.95 20.26
C LEU A 9 -19.22 36.94 18.87
N SER A 10 -17.92 37.26 18.80
CA SER A 10 -17.14 37.12 17.57
C SER A 10 -16.76 35.65 17.39
N ALA A 11 -17.36 34.99 16.41
CA ALA A 11 -16.96 33.66 16.00
C ALA A 11 -15.70 33.75 15.12
N VAL A 12 -14.59 33.32 15.67
CA VAL A 12 -13.34 33.11 14.90
C VAL A 12 -13.44 31.77 14.23
N LEU A 13 -13.63 31.77 12.89
CA LEU A 13 -13.52 30.57 12.06
C LEU A 13 -12.03 30.22 11.92
N ALA A 14 -11.56 29.25 12.69
CA ALA A 14 -10.24 28.66 12.48
C ALA A 14 -10.34 27.68 11.28
N LEU A 15 -9.81 28.09 10.12
CA LEU A 15 -9.53 27.19 9.03
C LEU A 15 -8.36 26.27 9.46
N THR A 16 -8.69 25.06 9.89
CA THR A 16 -7.69 24.00 10.06
C THR A 16 -7.36 23.43 8.68
N CYS A 17 -6.22 23.84 8.11
CA CYS A 17 -5.61 23.13 7.02
C CYS A 17 -5.24 21.74 7.53
N ALA A 18 -5.98 20.72 7.11
CA ALA A 18 -5.61 19.33 7.30
C ALA A 18 -4.40 19.06 6.39
N SER A 19 -3.21 19.16 6.95
CA SER A 19 -2.00 18.63 6.34
C SER A 19 -2.13 17.12 6.36
N ALA A 20 -2.29 16.49 5.21
CA ALA A 20 -2.19 15.05 5.05
C ALA A 20 -0.75 14.66 5.40
N SER A 21 -0.53 14.21 6.62
CA SER A 21 0.73 13.65 7.05
C SER A 21 0.84 12.25 6.46
N ALA A 22 1.71 12.08 5.47
CA ALA A 22 2.21 10.77 5.12
C ALA A 22 2.87 10.19 6.38
N SER A 23 2.35 9.08 6.89
CA SER A 23 2.93 8.39 8.04
C SER A 23 4.18 7.64 7.58
N GLU A 24 5.33 8.30 7.65
CA GLU A 24 6.62 7.63 7.50
C GLU A 24 6.97 6.96 8.83
N ASN A 25 6.86 5.64 8.87
CA ASN A 25 7.27 4.84 10.02
C ASN A 25 8.68 4.28 9.75
N GLU A 26 9.71 5.03 10.15
CA GLU A 26 11.11 4.62 10.05
C GLU A 26 11.46 3.66 11.20
N ASN A 27 11.34 2.34 10.96
CA ASN A 27 11.92 1.31 11.81
C ASN A 27 12.93 0.48 11.00
N ASN A 28 14.19 0.50 11.42
CA ASN A 28 15.28 -0.34 10.87
C ASN A 28 15.57 -0.16 9.37
N GLY A 29 15.51 1.06 8.83
CA GLY A 29 15.79 1.31 7.41
C GLY A 29 14.68 0.85 6.45
N ILE A 30 13.48 0.61 6.98
CA ILE A 30 12.28 0.30 6.20
C ILE A 30 11.34 1.50 6.25
N THR A 31 10.95 2.01 5.07
CA THR A 31 9.94 3.07 4.94
C THR A 31 8.70 2.49 4.29
N VAL A 32 7.53 2.71 4.90
CA VAL A 32 6.23 2.26 4.37
C VAL A 32 5.42 3.46 3.93
N ILE A 33 5.01 3.50 2.67
CA ILE A 33 4.20 4.57 2.07
C ILE A 33 2.85 3.98 1.69
N THR A 34 1.77 4.46 2.30
CA THR A 34 0.41 3.92 2.12
C THR A 34 -0.45 4.73 1.15
N ASP A 35 -0.10 5.98 0.92
CA ASP A 35 -0.91 6.91 0.15
C ASP A 35 -0.13 7.59 -0.97
N ASN A 36 -0.87 8.06 -2.00
CA ASN A 36 -0.35 8.93 -3.06
C ASN A 36 0.88 8.38 -3.81
N PHE A 37 0.90 7.07 -4.08
CA PHE A 37 1.92 6.48 -4.93
C PHE A 37 1.30 5.68 -6.08
N ARG A 38 2.01 5.63 -7.20
CA ARG A 38 1.68 4.77 -8.34
C ARG A 38 2.93 4.20 -8.96
N VAL A 39 2.79 3.10 -9.66
CA VAL A 39 3.88 2.45 -10.40
C VAL A 39 3.81 2.90 -11.84
N GLU A 40 4.95 3.30 -12.38
CA GLU A 40 5.11 3.64 -13.79
C GLU A 40 6.18 2.75 -14.41
N ASP A 41 5.96 2.34 -15.66
CA ASP A 41 7.03 1.72 -16.43
C ASP A 41 8.15 2.74 -16.63
N VAL A 42 9.40 2.32 -16.47
CA VAL A 42 10.54 3.18 -16.77
C VAL A 42 10.39 3.61 -18.23
N ASN A 43 10.07 4.87 -18.43
CA ASN A 43 9.90 5.42 -19.77
C ASN A 43 11.20 5.21 -20.53
N SER A 44 11.24 4.20 -21.39
CA SER A 44 12.29 3.93 -22.35
C SER A 44 12.31 4.96 -23.49
N ASN A 45 11.99 6.22 -23.21
CA ASN A 45 12.23 7.36 -24.07
C ASN A 45 13.73 7.76 -24.10
N VAL A 46 14.60 6.86 -23.68
CA VAL A 46 16.02 6.94 -23.99
C VAL A 46 16.18 6.53 -25.45
N LYS A 47 16.09 7.48 -26.36
CA LYS A 47 16.69 7.33 -27.68
C LYS A 47 18.16 7.00 -27.43
N SER A 48 18.54 5.77 -27.70
CA SER A 48 19.94 5.35 -27.70
C SER A 48 20.66 6.12 -28.79
N ASP A 49 21.24 7.25 -28.42
CA ASP A 49 22.27 7.89 -29.21
C ASP A 49 23.57 7.16 -28.87
N GLU A 50 24.17 6.60 -29.89
CA GLU A 50 25.32 5.70 -29.76
C GLU A 50 26.41 6.31 -28.87
N GLY A 51 26.70 5.66 -27.74
CA GLY A 51 27.96 5.80 -27.01
C GLY A 51 28.01 6.81 -25.86
N LYS A 52 26.92 7.41 -25.41
CA LYS A 52 26.90 8.26 -24.20
C LYS A 52 26.24 7.58 -23.03
N SER A 53 26.93 7.51 -21.90
CA SER A 53 26.36 7.13 -20.62
C SER A 53 25.19 8.05 -20.30
N VAL A 54 23.96 7.52 -20.35
CA VAL A 54 22.76 8.29 -19.99
C VAL A 54 22.70 8.37 -18.48
N LEU A 55 22.90 9.56 -17.94
CA LEU A 55 22.54 9.86 -16.55
C LEU A 55 21.01 9.77 -16.46
N VAL A 56 20.52 8.74 -15.74
CA VAL A 56 19.12 8.64 -15.38
C VAL A 56 18.86 9.78 -14.38
N VAL A 57 18.27 10.86 -14.86
CA VAL A 57 17.82 11.95 -14.00
C VAL A 57 16.54 11.45 -13.31
N ARG A 58 16.62 11.20 -11.99
CA ARG A 58 15.43 10.92 -11.19
C ARG A 58 14.48 12.10 -11.30
N GLY A 59 13.21 11.80 -11.63
CA GLY A 59 12.17 12.84 -11.71
C GLY A 59 11.88 13.43 -10.34
N GLU A 60 11.48 14.69 -10.27
CA GLU A 60 11.13 15.40 -9.03
C GLU A 60 10.02 14.70 -8.22
N ASN A 61 9.26 13.79 -8.82
CA ASN A 61 8.15 13.05 -8.21
C ASN A 61 8.50 11.59 -7.93
N GLU A 62 9.75 11.18 -8.08
CA GLU A 62 10.16 9.80 -7.86
C GLU A 62 10.31 9.49 -6.36
N ILE A 63 9.61 8.45 -5.89
CA ILE A 63 9.67 7.94 -4.52
C ILE A 63 10.74 6.83 -4.42
N GLY A 64 10.82 5.98 -5.44
CA GLY A 64 11.76 4.86 -5.47
C GLY A 64 11.58 3.96 -6.69
N SER A 65 12.21 2.79 -6.64
CA SER A 65 12.19 1.76 -7.68
C SER A 65 11.41 0.52 -7.24
N LEU A 66 10.86 -0.21 -8.21
CA LEU A 66 10.18 -1.48 -8.00
C LEU A 66 10.55 -2.42 -9.16
N GLY A 67 11.59 -3.23 -8.97
CA GLY A 67 12.14 -4.03 -10.05
C GLY A 67 12.62 -3.14 -11.22
N ASP A 68 12.05 -3.34 -12.40
CA ASP A 68 12.30 -2.55 -13.61
C ASP A 68 11.38 -1.32 -13.77
N LYS A 69 10.57 -1.03 -12.75
CA LYS A 69 9.60 0.07 -12.73
C LYS A 69 10.02 1.18 -11.77
N THR A 70 9.40 2.34 -11.92
CA THR A 70 9.57 3.49 -11.03
C THR A 70 8.29 3.70 -10.22
N VAL A 71 8.44 4.02 -8.94
CA VAL A 71 7.35 4.44 -8.07
C VAL A 71 7.39 5.95 -7.92
N VAL A 72 6.29 6.60 -8.23
CA VAL A 72 6.15 8.06 -8.21
C VAL A 72 4.96 8.49 -7.37
N TYR A 73 4.94 9.76 -6.95
CA TYR A 73 3.75 10.33 -6.34
C TYR A 73 2.60 10.39 -7.35
N GLY A 74 1.40 9.96 -6.92
CA GLY A 74 0.22 9.99 -7.78
C GLY A 74 -0.95 9.21 -7.22
N GLU A 75 -2.02 9.10 -8.00
CA GLU A 75 -3.20 8.32 -7.63
C GLU A 75 -2.87 6.83 -7.52
N LYS A 76 -3.15 6.27 -6.36
CA LYS A 76 -2.82 4.87 -6.03
C LYS A 76 -3.76 3.90 -6.75
N ASP A 77 -3.21 2.81 -7.30
CA ASP A 77 -4.01 1.66 -7.73
C ASP A 77 -4.70 1.04 -6.50
N PRO A 78 -6.03 0.82 -6.53
CA PRO A 78 -6.76 0.24 -5.39
C PRO A 78 -6.29 -1.17 -4.99
N ARG A 79 -5.56 -1.86 -5.86
CA ARG A 79 -4.95 -3.16 -5.56
C ARG A 79 -3.65 -3.03 -4.75
N HIS A 80 -3.04 -1.86 -4.68
CA HIS A 80 -1.81 -1.57 -3.97
C HIS A 80 -2.14 -0.94 -2.63
N LEU A 81 -1.76 -1.57 -1.52
CA LEU A 81 -2.01 -1.04 -0.18
C LEU A 81 -0.87 -0.17 0.31
N ALA A 82 0.36 -0.64 0.16
CA ALA A 82 1.54 0.08 0.60
C ALA A 82 2.75 -0.22 -0.30
N TYR A 83 3.59 0.78 -0.51
CA TYR A 83 4.92 0.63 -1.07
C TYR A 83 5.93 0.57 0.07
N VAL A 84 6.72 -0.49 0.11
CA VAL A 84 7.75 -0.72 1.13
C VAL A 84 9.11 -0.52 0.51
N LYS A 85 9.81 0.48 1.01
CA LYS A 85 11.19 0.79 0.65
C LYS A 85 12.12 0.22 1.70
N THR A 86 13.08 -0.59 1.28
CA THR A 86 14.06 -1.23 2.14
C THR A 86 15.45 -0.60 1.95
N ALA A 87 16.31 -0.74 2.94
CA ALA A 87 17.66 -0.16 2.92
C ALA A 87 18.58 -0.81 1.85
N ASP A 88 18.26 -2.02 1.43
CA ASP A 88 18.99 -2.81 0.44
C ASP A 88 18.37 -2.76 -0.97
N ASP A 89 17.44 -1.80 -1.20
CA ASP A 89 16.70 -1.61 -2.44
C ASP A 89 15.86 -2.81 -2.92
N HIS A 90 15.59 -3.79 -2.05
CA HIS A 90 14.62 -4.86 -2.30
C HIS A 90 13.19 -4.38 -2.01
N ASN A 91 12.78 -3.35 -2.76
CA ASN A 91 11.49 -2.71 -2.58
C ASN A 91 10.36 -3.60 -3.11
N TYR A 92 9.18 -3.47 -2.51
CA TYR A 92 8.00 -4.23 -2.92
C TYR A 92 6.71 -3.47 -2.59
N ILE A 93 5.62 -3.88 -3.23
CA ILE A 93 4.28 -3.41 -2.92
C ILE A 93 3.51 -4.51 -2.20
N ILE A 94 2.86 -4.15 -1.11
CA ILE A 94 1.86 -4.97 -0.45
C ILE A 94 0.56 -4.81 -1.23
N THR A 95 0.05 -5.92 -1.75
CA THR A 95 -1.23 -5.90 -2.47
C THR A 95 -2.40 -6.12 -1.51
N ASN A 96 -3.61 -5.83 -1.99
CA ASN A 96 -4.85 -5.99 -1.23
C ASN A 96 -5.31 -7.45 -1.08
N LYS A 97 -4.42 -8.42 -1.28
CA LYS A 97 -4.72 -9.85 -1.26
C LYS A 97 -3.98 -10.58 -0.14
N LEU A 98 -4.70 -11.38 0.62
CA LEU A 98 -4.15 -12.35 1.57
C LEU A 98 -4.52 -13.75 1.12
N LEU A 99 -3.54 -14.65 1.07
CA LEU A 99 -3.76 -16.07 0.80
C LEU A 99 -3.87 -16.81 2.12
N VAL A 100 -5.01 -17.44 2.34
CA VAL A 100 -5.33 -18.17 3.57
C VAL A 100 -5.47 -19.65 3.23
N GLN A 101 -4.66 -20.47 3.88
CA GLN A 101 -4.78 -21.92 3.82
C GLN A 101 -5.51 -22.44 5.06
N CYS A 102 -6.67 -23.04 4.86
CA CYS A 102 -7.40 -23.73 5.92
C CYS A 102 -6.89 -25.16 6.15
N ALA A 103 -7.10 -25.69 7.34
CA ALA A 103 -6.92 -27.12 7.62
C ALA A 103 -7.89 -27.95 6.75
N LYS A 104 -7.55 -29.21 6.51
CA LYS A 104 -8.35 -30.06 5.60
C LYS A 104 -9.82 -30.09 6.03
N GLU A 105 -10.70 -29.90 5.03
CA GLU A 105 -12.16 -30.08 5.10
C GLU A 105 -12.90 -29.06 6.00
N GLN A 106 -12.23 -28.03 6.47
CA GLN A 106 -12.83 -26.99 7.29
C GLN A 106 -12.70 -25.62 6.62
N TYR A 107 -13.81 -24.92 6.45
CA TYR A 107 -13.80 -23.50 6.10
C TYR A 107 -13.42 -22.67 7.33
N CYS A 108 -12.37 -21.87 7.23
CA CYS A 108 -11.76 -21.23 8.38
C CYS A 108 -11.80 -19.70 8.36
N ILE A 109 -12.45 -19.11 7.36
CA ILE A 109 -12.43 -17.65 7.18
C ILE A 109 -13.66 -17.05 7.85
N PRO A 110 -13.49 -15.97 8.64
CA PRO A 110 -14.61 -15.25 9.25
C PRO A 110 -15.61 -14.74 8.22
N ALA A 111 -16.88 -14.65 8.61
CA ALA A 111 -17.93 -14.08 7.76
C ALA A 111 -17.72 -12.58 7.55
N GLY A 112 -18.20 -12.05 6.42
CA GLY A 112 -18.19 -10.62 6.12
C GLY A 112 -16.95 -10.12 5.37
N LEU A 113 -16.05 -11.02 5.00
CA LEU A 113 -14.89 -10.72 4.15
C LEU A 113 -15.21 -11.04 2.68
N GLU A 114 -14.57 -10.34 1.76
CA GLU A 114 -14.59 -10.67 0.34
C GLU A 114 -13.58 -11.80 0.10
N VAL A 115 -14.10 -12.97 -0.28
CA VAL A 115 -13.30 -14.20 -0.36
C VAL A 115 -13.52 -14.90 -1.69
N GLU A 116 -12.43 -15.29 -2.34
CA GLU A 116 -12.42 -16.16 -3.51
C GLU A 116 -11.74 -17.49 -3.18
N GLN A 117 -12.37 -18.61 -3.53
CA GLN A 117 -11.76 -19.92 -3.35
C GLN A 117 -10.89 -20.26 -4.56
N LEU A 118 -9.57 -20.32 -4.36
CA LEU A 118 -8.60 -20.66 -5.42
C LEU A 118 -8.43 -22.18 -5.56
N SER A 119 -8.51 -22.91 -4.46
CA SER A 119 -8.45 -24.37 -4.45
C SER A 119 -9.17 -24.94 -3.24
N ARG A 120 -9.19 -26.27 -3.10
CA ARG A 120 -9.96 -26.96 -2.02
C ARG A 120 -9.79 -26.35 -0.63
N ASN A 121 -8.59 -25.91 -0.26
CA ASN A 121 -8.27 -25.39 1.08
C ASN A 121 -7.56 -24.03 1.04
N ILE A 122 -7.48 -23.39 -0.12
CA ILE A 122 -6.80 -22.11 -0.30
C ILE A 122 -7.81 -21.07 -0.75
N TYR A 123 -7.84 -19.99 -0.02
CA TYR A 123 -8.73 -18.87 -0.24
C TYR A 123 -7.92 -17.59 -0.40
N GLU A 124 -8.37 -16.71 -1.27
CA GLU A 124 -7.88 -15.35 -1.40
C GLU A 124 -8.87 -14.42 -0.72
N VAL A 125 -8.39 -13.63 0.22
CA VAL A 125 -9.17 -12.62 0.94
C VAL A 125 -8.76 -11.25 0.43
N THR A 126 -9.73 -10.44 -0.01
CA THR A 126 -9.51 -9.06 -0.42
C THR A 126 -9.70 -8.13 0.77
N VAL A 127 -8.75 -7.20 0.95
CA VAL A 127 -8.82 -6.16 1.99
C VAL A 127 -8.85 -4.78 1.33
N GLN A 128 -9.34 -3.77 2.05
CA GLN A 128 -9.58 -2.45 1.49
C GLN A 128 -8.43 -1.47 1.71
N ASP A 129 -7.73 -1.59 2.84
CA ASP A 129 -6.64 -0.70 3.23
C ASP A 129 -5.54 -1.43 3.99
N TYR A 130 -4.44 -0.72 4.25
CA TYR A 130 -3.26 -1.26 4.91
C TYR A 130 -3.49 -1.61 6.37
N ASP A 131 -4.29 -0.83 7.10
CA ASP A 131 -4.58 -1.07 8.52
C ASP A 131 -5.44 -2.32 8.69
N GLN A 132 -6.43 -2.50 7.81
CA GLN A 132 -7.23 -3.73 7.75
C GLN A 132 -6.34 -4.93 7.39
N TRP A 133 -5.40 -4.77 6.46
CA TRP A 133 -4.47 -5.82 6.07
C TRP A 133 -3.61 -6.29 7.25
N LEU A 134 -3.04 -5.36 8.03
CA LEU A 134 -2.25 -5.66 9.23
C LEU A 134 -3.09 -6.42 10.26
N SER A 135 -4.25 -5.86 10.61
CA SER A 135 -5.13 -6.44 11.64
C SER A 135 -5.64 -7.81 11.24
N LEU A 136 -6.10 -7.97 10.00
CA LEU A 136 -6.66 -9.21 9.51
C LEU A 136 -5.61 -10.31 9.34
N LYS A 137 -4.40 -9.97 8.91
CA LYS A 137 -3.28 -10.93 8.83
C LYS A 137 -2.94 -11.51 10.19
N ASP A 138 -2.90 -10.67 11.23
CA ASP A 138 -2.61 -11.11 12.60
C ASP A 138 -3.78 -11.94 13.16
N GLU A 139 -5.02 -11.50 12.98
CA GLU A 139 -6.22 -12.20 13.40
C GLU A 139 -6.33 -13.59 12.77
N LEU A 140 -6.19 -13.68 11.45
CA LEU A 140 -6.25 -14.95 10.73
C LEU A 140 -5.12 -15.90 11.13
N SER A 141 -3.95 -15.37 11.47
CA SER A 141 -2.79 -16.20 11.86
C SER A 141 -3.02 -16.98 13.17
N VAL A 142 -3.94 -16.49 14.02
CA VAL A 142 -4.30 -17.13 15.29
C VAL A 142 -5.70 -17.74 15.28
N THR A 143 -6.41 -17.69 14.16
CA THR A 143 -7.77 -18.22 14.01
C THR A 143 -7.75 -19.75 13.93
N ASP A 144 -8.64 -20.39 14.67
CA ASP A 144 -8.79 -21.84 14.64
C ASP A 144 -9.14 -22.34 13.24
N GLY A 145 -8.45 -23.40 12.81
CA GLY A 145 -8.63 -23.99 11.48
C GLY A 145 -7.82 -23.30 10.37
N VAL A 146 -7.16 -22.19 10.64
CA VAL A 146 -6.18 -21.58 9.71
C VAL A 146 -4.85 -22.31 9.88
N ARG A 147 -4.29 -22.77 8.76
CA ARG A 147 -2.98 -23.40 8.71
C ARG A 147 -1.85 -22.41 8.43
N SER A 148 -2.10 -21.50 7.52
CA SER A 148 -1.14 -20.43 7.16
C SER A 148 -1.86 -19.24 6.53
N VAL A 149 -1.28 -18.06 6.73
CA VAL A 149 -1.65 -16.81 6.07
C VAL A 149 -0.41 -16.28 5.36
N SER A 150 -0.53 -15.99 4.09
CA SER A 150 0.54 -15.44 3.27
C SER A 150 0.06 -14.15 2.61
N ALA A 151 0.92 -13.14 2.64
CA ALA A 151 0.68 -11.90 1.92
C ALA A 151 1.04 -12.03 0.44
N SER A 152 0.35 -11.30 -0.40
CA SER A 152 0.72 -11.15 -1.80
C SER A 152 1.53 -9.87 -1.98
N TYR A 153 2.70 -9.99 -2.63
CA TYR A 153 3.61 -8.91 -2.89
C TYR A 153 3.84 -8.75 -4.39
N ASP A 154 3.94 -7.50 -4.83
CA ASP A 154 4.39 -7.17 -6.18
C ASP A 154 5.82 -6.61 -6.10
N HIS A 155 6.72 -7.22 -6.83
CA HIS A 155 8.13 -6.82 -6.94
C HIS A 155 8.44 -6.11 -8.27
N GLY A 156 7.41 -5.77 -9.06
CA GLY A 156 7.54 -5.09 -10.34
C GLY A 156 8.11 -5.95 -11.47
N VAL A 157 8.35 -7.22 -11.22
CA VAL A 157 8.86 -8.15 -12.24
C VAL A 157 7.66 -8.78 -12.95
N SER A 158 7.49 -8.49 -14.24
CA SER A 158 6.54 -9.22 -15.05
C SER A 158 6.98 -10.67 -15.16
N PRO A 159 6.12 -11.67 -14.87
CA PRO A 159 6.48 -13.06 -15.11
C PRO A 159 6.71 -13.23 -16.61
N ASP A 160 7.95 -13.49 -17.00
CA ASP A 160 8.28 -13.88 -18.37
C ASP A 160 7.51 -15.15 -18.70
N LEU A 161 6.41 -15.01 -19.42
CA LEU A 161 5.70 -16.12 -20.05
C LEU A 161 6.61 -16.67 -21.17
N LYS A 162 7.41 -17.67 -20.83
CA LYS A 162 8.12 -18.50 -21.80
C LYS A 162 7.19 -19.56 -22.35
#